data_78aee8a09f8c9086b1e4e96c7470681a
#
_entry.id   78aee8a09f8c9086b1e4e96c7470681a
#
_cell.length_a   1.000
_cell.length_b   1.000
_cell.length_c   1.000
_cell.angle_alpha   90.00
_cell.angle_beta   90.00
_cell.angle_gamma   90.00
#
_symmetry.space_group_name_H-M   'P 1'
#
loop_
_entity.id
_entity.type
_entity.pdbx_description
1 polymer ?
#
loop_
_entity_poly.entity_id
_entity_poly.type
_entity_poly.pdbx_seq_one_letter_code
_entity_poly.pdbx_strand_id
1 'polypeptide(L)'
;MELTTGSIINQNEEADRLGKEAWSMCRLLFLEESMKELELKYGCNPNQKPAKVFMEEGELPFTVLNGKPGYINLLDAFNSWQLVKELKEATHMSCAASFKHVSPAGVAIGTPLTKVERQMYFVKESAEELSPIANAYIKARGSDRMSSYGDFCALSDVCDEVTAKLINREVSDGIIAPGYTKEALEILKKKRRGTYCVLQMDPHYVPNPVEIKQVFGITFQQGRNNCVINEEMFKDVVSKNKDIPEHALHDLILSMITLKYTQSNSVCYVKNGQAIGIGAGQQSRIHCT
;
A
#
# COMPACT_ATOMS: atom_id res chain seq x y z
N MET A 1 -27.22 -27.23 12.67
CA MET A 1 -27.77 -26.04 12.05
C MET A 1 -26.72 -25.63 11.00
N GLU A 2 -26.89 -26.21 9.80
CA GLU A 2 -25.94 -26.02 8.68
C GLU A 2 -26.23 -24.65 8.05
N LEU A 3 -25.31 -23.71 8.24
CA LEU A 3 -25.25 -22.52 7.42
C LEU A 3 -24.61 -22.93 6.10
N THR A 4 -25.42 -22.99 5.06
CA THR A 4 -25.03 -23.44 3.75
C THR A 4 -24.00 -22.50 3.12
N THR A 5 -22.92 -23.05 2.63
CA THR A 5 -21.85 -22.42 1.85
C THR A 5 -22.35 -21.51 0.70
N GLY A 6 -23.57 -21.72 0.21
CA GLY A 6 -24.22 -20.90 -0.81
C GLY A 6 -24.60 -19.47 -0.39
N SER A 7 -24.80 -19.19 0.90
CA SER A 7 -25.17 -17.85 1.37
C SER A 7 -23.95 -16.90 1.49
N ILE A 8 -22.76 -17.46 1.76
CA ILE A 8 -21.51 -16.70 1.88
C ILE A 8 -20.98 -16.31 0.49
N ILE A 9 -21.09 -17.21 -0.49
CA ILE A 9 -20.69 -16.93 -1.90
C ILE A 9 -21.54 -15.80 -2.47
N ASN A 10 -22.86 -15.83 -2.20
CA ASN A 10 -23.78 -14.78 -2.72
C ASN A 10 -23.54 -13.41 -2.07
N GLN A 11 -23.12 -13.35 -0.81
CA GLN A 11 -22.80 -12.10 -0.13
C GLN A 11 -21.48 -11.48 -0.64
N ASN A 12 -20.49 -12.30 -0.97
CA ASN A 12 -19.23 -11.82 -1.52
C ASN A 12 -19.39 -11.32 -2.96
N GLU A 13 -20.19 -11.98 -3.79
CA GLU A 13 -20.50 -11.54 -5.16
C GLU A 13 -21.30 -10.22 -5.16
N GLU A 14 -22.22 -10.04 -4.22
CA GLU A 14 -23.01 -8.83 -4.09
C GLU A 14 -22.17 -7.65 -3.54
N ALA A 15 -21.27 -7.91 -2.58
CA ALA A 15 -20.30 -6.92 -2.09
C ALA A 15 -19.32 -6.47 -3.19
N ASP A 16 -18.85 -7.41 -4.02
CA ASP A 16 -17.97 -7.10 -5.16
C ASP A 16 -18.70 -6.30 -6.25
N ARG A 17 -19.96 -6.62 -6.53
CA ARG A 17 -20.81 -5.87 -7.47
C ARG A 17 -21.07 -4.45 -6.96
N LEU A 18 -21.45 -4.28 -5.69
CA LEU A 18 -21.67 -2.98 -5.06
C LEU A 18 -20.39 -2.14 -5.03
N GLY A 19 -19.23 -2.77 -4.79
CA GLY A 19 -17.94 -2.11 -4.87
C GLY A 19 -17.62 -1.60 -6.27
N LYS A 20 -17.87 -2.39 -7.32
CA LYS A 20 -17.69 -1.99 -8.72
C LYS A 20 -18.64 -0.86 -9.14
N GLU A 21 -19.89 -0.93 -8.70
CA GLU A 21 -20.88 0.13 -8.96
C GLU A 21 -20.52 1.43 -8.24
N ALA A 22 -20.08 1.36 -6.98
CA ALA A 22 -19.60 2.51 -6.20
C ALA A 22 -18.34 3.12 -6.82
N TRP A 23 -17.39 2.30 -7.29
CA TRP A 23 -16.21 2.74 -8.03
C TRP A 23 -16.60 3.46 -9.32
N SER A 24 -17.50 2.87 -10.11
CA SER A 24 -18.00 3.46 -11.35
C SER A 24 -18.73 4.78 -11.10
N MET A 25 -19.51 4.86 -10.02
CA MET A 25 -20.26 6.07 -9.64
C MET A 25 -19.32 7.16 -9.09
N CYS A 26 -18.29 6.84 -8.31
CA CYS A 26 -17.25 7.78 -7.94
C CYS A 26 -16.53 8.34 -9.17
N ARG A 27 -16.21 7.51 -10.14
CA ARG A 27 -15.57 7.91 -11.40
C ARG A 27 -16.48 8.85 -12.23
N LEU A 28 -17.77 8.58 -12.28
CA LEU A 28 -18.78 9.44 -12.95
C LEU A 28 -18.96 10.79 -12.27
N LEU A 29 -18.87 10.85 -10.93
CA LEU A 29 -19.01 12.09 -10.17
C LEU A 29 -17.82 13.06 -10.36
N PHE A 30 -16.65 12.57 -10.77
CA PHE A 30 -15.45 13.39 -10.99
C PHE A 30 -15.19 13.72 -12.46
N LEU A 31 -16.07 13.31 -13.43
CA LEU A 31 -15.97 13.63 -14.87
C LEU A 31 -14.56 13.36 -15.45
N GLU A 32 -13.91 12.27 -15.05
CA GLU A 32 -12.58 11.96 -15.55
C GLU A 32 -12.64 11.07 -16.78
N GLU A 33 -12.04 11.56 -17.86
CA GLU A 33 -11.81 10.77 -19.09
C GLU A 33 -10.90 9.58 -18.76
N SER A 34 -11.27 8.40 -19.24
CA SER A 34 -10.45 7.21 -19.15
C SER A 34 -9.15 7.43 -19.91
N MET A 35 -8.00 7.22 -19.23
CA MET A 35 -6.69 7.41 -19.82
C MET A 35 -6.05 6.07 -20.17
N LYS A 36 -5.52 5.96 -21.40
CA LYS A 36 -4.68 4.81 -21.80
C LYS A 36 -3.20 5.03 -21.48
N GLU A 37 -2.77 6.28 -21.42
CA GLU A 37 -1.39 6.64 -21.12
C GLU A 37 -1.29 7.95 -20.35
N LEU A 38 -0.22 8.10 -19.61
CA LEU A 38 0.15 9.32 -18.88
C LEU A 38 1.58 9.71 -19.23
N GLU A 39 1.76 10.89 -19.82
CA GLU A 39 3.07 11.45 -20.06
C GLU A 39 3.74 11.91 -18.76
N LEU A 40 5.03 11.61 -18.63
CA LEU A 40 5.83 11.97 -17.49
C LEU A 40 6.89 13.01 -17.87
N LYS A 41 7.27 13.85 -16.93
CA LYS A 41 8.29 14.89 -17.17
C LYS A 41 9.64 14.31 -17.60
N TYR A 42 10.03 13.15 -17.03
CA TYR A 42 11.22 12.35 -17.33
C TYR A 42 11.09 10.97 -16.65
N GLY A 43 11.96 10.04 -16.99
CA GLY A 43 12.04 8.71 -16.37
C GLY A 43 12.67 8.73 -14.98
N CYS A 44 13.54 7.76 -14.67
CA CYS A 44 14.25 7.73 -13.37
C CYS A 44 15.14 8.96 -13.16
N ASN A 45 15.74 9.49 -14.24
CA ASN A 45 16.64 10.64 -14.20
C ASN A 45 16.19 11.72 -15.19
N PRO A 46 16.52 13.01 -14.96
CA PRO A 46 16.06 14.14 -15.77
C PRO A 46 16.42 14.08 -17.25
N ASN A 47 17.48 13.36 -17.61
CA ASN A 47 17.94 13.15 -19.00
C ASN A 47 17.19 12.02 -19.72
N GLN A 48 16.41 11.20 -19.01
CA GLN A 48 15.67 10.08 -19.58
C GLN A 48 14.32 10.57 -20.14
N LYS A 49 14.31 11.02 -21.37
CA LYS A 49 13.14 11.52 -22.11
C LYS A 49 13.10 10.91 -23.51
N PRO A 50 11.90 10.64 -24.07
CA PRO A 50 10.58 10.82 -23.46
C PRO A 50 10.32 9.79 -22.34
N ALA A 51 9.30 10.05 -21.51
CA ALA A 51 8.86 9.12 -20.48
C ALA A 51 7.34 9.11 -20.37
N LYS A 52 6.75 7.93 -20.25
CA LYS A 52 5.31 7.76 -20.07
C LYS A 52 5.00 6.46 -19.32
N VAL A 53 3.78 6.38 -18.79
CA VAL A 53 3.15 5.16 -18.28
C VAL A 53 1.94 4.87 -19.16
N PHE A 54 1.77 3.63 -19.56
CA PHE A 54 0.67 3.24 -20.44
C PHE A 54 0.29 1.76 -20.23
N MET A 55 -0.90 1.40 -20.67
CA MET A 55 -1.36 0.03 -20.80
C MET A 55 -1.40 -0.34 -22.28
N GLU A 56 -0.92 -1.53 -22.65
CA GLU A 56 -1.04 -2.05 -24.02
C GLU A 56 -2.50 -2.30 -24.37
N GLU A 57 -3.26 -2.84 -23.41
CA GLU A 57 -4.68 -3.11 -23.51
C GLU A 57 -5.43 -2.50 -22.33
N GLY A 58 -6.62 -1.94 -22.62
CA GLY A 58 -7.46 -1.32 -21.59
C GLY A 58 -7.02 0.09 -21.21
N GLU A 59 -7.43 0.51 -20.03
CA GLU A 59 -7.22 1.84 -19.45
C GLU A 59 -6.33 1.73 -18.21
N LEU A 60 -5.66 2.82 -17.87
CA LEU A 60 -4.88 2.90 -16.63
C LEU A 60 -5.80 2.64 -15.42
N PRO A 61 -5.45 1.70 -14.53
CA PRO A 61 -6.30 1.33 -13.40
C PRO A 61 -6.19 2.32 -12.23
N PHE A 62 -5.75 3.53 -12.50
CA PHE A 62 -5.63 4.59 -11.51
C PHE A 62 -5.93 5.95 -12.11
N THR A 63 -6.29 6.88 -11.24
CA THR A 63 -6.60 8.27 -11.56
C THR A 63 -5.69 9.20 -10.75
N VAL A 64 -5.21 10.28 -11.39
CA VAL A 64 -4.46 11.34 -10.71
C VAL A 64 -5.43 12.42 -10.25
N LEU A 65 -5.81 12.40 -8.97
CA LEU A 65 -6.75 13.38 -8.41
C LEU A 65 -6.11 14.73 -8.11
N ASN A 66 -4.80 14.77 -7.93
CA ASN A 66 -4.02 16.00 -7.73
C ASN A 66 -2.52 15.78 -7.98
N GLY A 67 -1.83 16.85 -8.35
CA GLY A 67 -0.39 16.85 -8.56
C GLY A 67 0.04 16.28 -9.91
N LYS A 68 1.34 16.03 -10.05
CA LYS A 68 1.96 15.43 -11.24
C LYS A 68 2.96 14.37 -10.77
N PRO A 69 2.61 13.09 -10.81
CA PRO A 69 3.51 12.03 -10.36
C PRO A 69 4.74 11.92 -11.27
N GLY A 70 5.90 11.70 -10.68
CA GLY A 70 7.11 11.32 -11.41
C GLY A 70 7.19 9.81 -11.61
N TYR A 71 8.14 9.35 -12.43
CA TYR A 71 8.37 7.94 -12.73
C TYR A 71 8.59 7.11 -11.47
N ILE A 72 9.49 7.54 -10.58
CA ILE A 72 9.76 6.85 -9.31
C ILE A 72 8.56 6.89 -8.37
N ASN A 73 7.82 8.02 -8.33
CA ASN A 73 6.60 8.10 -7.52
C ASN A 73 5.56 7.03 -7.90
N LEU A 74 5.39 6.76 -9.22
CA LEU A 74 4.48 5.72 -9.69
C LEU A 74 4.99 4.31 -9.37
N LEU A 75 6.30 4.07 -9.44
CA LEU A 75 6.87 2.80 -9.00
C LEU A 75 6.63 2.58 -7.49
N ASP A 76 6.85 3.60 -6.66
CA ASP A 76 6.57 3.54 -5.23
C ASP A 76 5.07 3.29 -4.98
N ALA A 77 4.19 4.04 -5.67
CA ALA A 77 2.75 3.91 -5.55
C ALA A 77 2.25 2.50 -5.86
N PHE A 78 2.64 1.93 -7.00
CA PHE A 78 2.11 0.62 -7.42
C PHE A 78 2.70 -0.55 -6.62
N ASN A 79 3.96 -0.47 -6.20
CA ASN A 79 4.53 -1.49 -5.33
C ASN A 79 3.93 -1.44 -3.92
N SER A 80 3.78 -0.24 -3.36
CA SER A 80 3.13 -0.08 -2.04
C SER A 80 1.66 -0.47 -2.06
N TRP A 81 0.93 -0.17 -3.15
CA TRP A 81 -0.47 -0.57 -3.32
C TRP A 81 -0.63 -2.09 -3.31
N GLN A 82 0.18 -2.82 -4.07
CA GLN A 82 0.14 -4.28 -4.09
C GLN A 82 0.34 -4.85 -2.68
N LEU A 83 1.30 -4.31 -1.94
CA LEU A 83 1.60 -4.74 -0.57
C LEU A 83 0.40 -4.53 0.36
N VAL A 84 -0.17 -3.32 0.41
CA VAL A 84 -1.29 -3.04 1.34
C VAL A 84 -2.56 -3.78 0.95
N LYS A 85 -2.81 -4.00 -0.35
CA LYS A 85 -3.94 -4.80 -0.84
C LYS A 85 -3.81 -6.25 -0.37
N GLU A 86 -2.67 -6.90 -0.63
CA GLU A 86 -2.43 -8.29 -0.21
C GLU A 86 -2.46 -8.45 1.31
N LEU A 87 -1.87 -7.50 2.04
CA LEU A 87 -1.87 -7.54 3.50
C LEU A 87 -3.28 -7.41 4.07
N LYS A 88 -4.13 -6.55 3.49
CA LYS A 88 -5.53 -6.44 3.87
C LYS A 88 -6.32 -7.72 3.57
N GLU A 89 -6.11 -8.32 2.41
CA GLU A 89 -6.75 -9.58 2.03
C GLU A 89 -6.37 -10.72 2.98
N ALA A 90 -5.11 -10.75 3.43
CA ALA A 90 -4.59 -11.79 4.32
C ALA A 90 -4.97 -11.60 5.80
N THR A 91 -5.12 -10.36 6.27
CA THR A 91 -5.36 -10.06 7.70
C THR A 91 -6.76 -9.56 8.00
N HIS A 92 -7.53 -9.19 6.97
CA HIS A 92 -8.84 -8.52 7.09
C HIS A 92 -8.81 -7.22 7.90
N MET A 93 -7.65 -6.60 8.01
CA MET A 93 -7.43 -5.35 8.76
C MET A 93 -7.04 -4.21 7.82
N SER A 94 -7.30 -2.97 8.24
CA SER A 94 -6.78 -1.80 7.54
C SER A 94 -5.26 -1.79 7.57
N CYS A 95 -4.62 -1.47 6.44
CA CYS A 95 -3.17 -1.53 6.27
C CYS A 95 -2.63 -0.25 5.65
N ALA A 96 -1.41 0.10 6.01
CA ALA A 96 -0.67 1.19 5.38
C ALA A 96 0.79 0.83 5.17
N ALA A 97 1.39 1.46 4.17
CA ALA A 97 2.81 1.35 3.88
C ALA A 97 3.40 2.73 3.55
N SER A 98 4.65 2.94 3.94
CA SER A 98 5.49 4.07 3.54
C SER A 98 6.58 3.53 2.63
N PHE A 99 6.64 4.00 1.39
CA PHE A 99 7.60 3.55 0.38
C PHE A 99 8.54 4.67 -0.03
N LYS A 100 9.78 4.28 -0.30
CA LYS A 100 10.79 5.17 -0.86
C LYS A 100 11.78 4.38 -1.69
N HIS A 101 12.06 4.88 -2.90
CA HIS A 101 12.97 4.22 -3.85
C HIS A 101 12.62 2.75 -4.10
N VAL A 102 11.32 2.50 -4.31
CA VAL A 102 10.74 1.18 -4.64
C VAL A 102 10.93 0.13 -3.53
N SER A 103 11.09 0.59 -2.27
CA SER A 103 11.21 -0.29 -1.11
C SER A 103 10.38 0.25 0.06
N PRO A 104 9.81 -0.64 0.90
CA PRO A 104 9.10 -0.21 2.09
C PRO A 104 10.08 0.35 3.14
N ALA A 105 9.81 1.54 3.65
CA ALA A 105 10.43 2.11 4.84
C ALA A 105 9.67 1.71 6.12
N GLY A 106 8.39 1.39 5.97
CA GLY A 106 7.55 0.88 7.04
C GLY A 106 6.22 0.36 6.54
N VAL A 107 5.69 -0.64 7.24
CA VAL A 107 4.41 -1.31 6.94
C VAL A 107 3.70 -1.61 8.25
N ALA A 108 2.38 -1.43 8.30
CA ALA A 108 1.62 -1.78 9.50
C ALA A 108 0.16 -2.11 9.20
N ILE A 109 -0.44 -2.88 10.11
CA ILE A 109 -1.89 -3.08 10.22
C ILE A 109 -2.49 -2.13 11.27
N GLY A 110 -3.78 -1.85 11.14
CA GLY A 110 -4.50 -0.82 11.90
C GLY A 110 -4.89 -1.19 13.33
N THR A 111 -4.01 -1.85 14.08
CA THR A 111 -4.23 -2.10 15.50
C THR A 111 -4.15 -0.80 16.30
N PRO A 112 -5.00 -0.61 17.35
CA PRO A 112 -5.02 0.60 18.15
C PRO A 112 -3.65 0.95 18.73
N LEU A 113 -3.29 2.23 18.72
CA LEU A 113 -2.06 2.73 19.32
C LEU A 113 -2.16 2.74 20.85
N THR A 114 -1.14 2.23 21.51
CA THR A 114 -0.96 2.41 22.95
C THR A 114 -0.65 3.88 23.29
N LYS A 115 -0.79 4.26 24.56
CA LYS A 115 -0.40 5.59 25.03
C LYS A 115 1.09 5.91 24.74
N VAL A 116 1.95 4.90 24.86
CA VAL A 116 3.39 5.04 24.59
C VAL A 116 3.65 5.28 23.12
N GLU A 117 3.02 4.47 22.23
CA GLU A 117 3.16 4.63 20.78
C GLU A 117 2.66 6.01 20.31
N ARG A 118 1.53 6.50 20.84
CA ARG A 118 1.06 7.86 20.52
C ARG A 118 2.10 8.93 20.90
N GLN A 119 2.76 8.80 22.03
CA GLN A 119 3.83 9.70 22.43
C GLN A 119 5.06 9.60 21.53
N MET A 120 5.50 8.35 21.20
CA MET A 120 6.63 8.09 20.32
C MET A 120 6.43 8.64 18.90
N TYR A 121 5.20 8.54 18.39
CA TYR A 121 4.85 9.00 17.03
C TYR A 121 4.33 10.45 16.99
N PHE A 122 4.41 11.18 18.11
CA PHE A 122 3.98 12.59 18.22
C PHE A 122 2.51 12.81 17.84
N VAL A 123 1.66 11.83 18.13
CA VAL A 123 0.22 11.88 17.86
C VAL A 123 -0.48 12.65 18.97
N LYS A 124 -1.25 13.68 18.58
CA LYS A 124 -2.00 14.53 19.50
C LYS A 124 -3.44 14.08 19.70
N GLU A 125 -3.97 13.37 18.72
CA GLU A 125 -5.33 12.82 18.71
C GLU A 125 -5.50 11.76 19.81
N SER A 126 -6.69 11.71 20.40
CA SER A 126 -7.07 10.65 21.33
C SER A 126 -7.22 9.31 20.60
N ALA A 127 -7.28 8.20 21.34
CA ALA A 127 -7.44 6.88 20.73
C ALA A 127 -8.78 6.76 19.99
N GLU A 128 -9.82 7.41 20.50
CA GLU A 128 -11.18 7.40 19.96
C GLU A 128 -11.32 8.20 18.67
N GLU A 129 -10.43 9.18 18.44
CA GLU A 129 -10.40 9.98 17.22
C GLU A 129 -9.69 9.27 16.06
N LEU A 130 -8.88 8.26 16.36
CA LEU A 130 -8.07 7.54 15.35
C LEU A 130 -8.85 6.38 14.76
N SER A 131 -9.11 6.46 13.46
CA SER A 131 -9.64 5.33 12.68
C SER A 131 -8.60 4.20 12.55
N PRO A 132 -9.02 2.96 12.19
CA PRO A 132 -8.09 1.88 11.92
C PRO A 132 -7.05 2.24 10.85
N ILE A 133 -7.43 2.94 9.77
CA ILE A 133 -6.50 3.34 8.72
C ILE A 133 -5.53 4.43 9.19
N ALA A 134 -5.97 5.33 10.08
CA ALA A 134 -5.09 6.31 10.72
C ALA A 134 -4.04 5.63 11.61
N ASN A 135 -4.44 4.64 12.41
CA ASN A 135 -3.52 3.84 13.22
C ASN A 135 -2.47 3.11 12.35
N ALA A 136 -2.91 2.48 11.24
CA ALA A 136 -2.02 1.82 10.30
C ALA A 136 -0.99 2.81 9.71
N TYR A 137 -1.45 3.98 9.26
CA TYR A 137 -0.58 5.01 8.70
C TYR A 137 0.46 5.51 9.72
N ILE A 138 0.03 5.82 10.94
CA ILE A 138 0.93 6.30 12.00
C ILE A 138 2.03 5.28 12.27
N LYS A 139 1.68 4.00 12.43
CA LYS A 139 2.63 2.91 12.67
C LYS A 139 3.56 2.71 11.47
N ALA A 140 3.02 2.61 10.26
CA ALA A 140 3.83 2.40 9.06
C ALA A 140 4.89 3.49 8.89
N ARG A 141 4.48 4.76 8.94
CA ARG A 141 5.40 5.89 8.82
C ARG A 141 6.31 6.05 10.05
N GLY A 142 5.79 5.70 11.23
CA GLY A 142 6.51 5.78 12.50
C GLY A 142 7.69 4.82 12.63
N SER A 143 7.71 3.72 11.87
CA SER A 143 8.76 2.69 11.89
C SER A 143 10.14 3.28 11.62
N ASP A 144 10.27 4.04 10.56
CA ASP A 144 11.48 4.79 10.21
C ASP A 144 11.10 6.17 9.66
N ARG A 145 10.97 7.13 10.57
CA ARG A 145 10.59 8.50 10.22
C ARG A 145 11.62 9.21 9.34
N MET A 146 12.88 8.81 9.43
CA MET A 146 13.97 9.41 8.66
C MET A 146 13.91 8.95 7.20
N SER A 147 13.79 7.65 6.96
CA SER A 147 13.62 7.10 5.61
C SER A 147 12.28 7.50 5.00
N SER A 148 11.23 7.64 5.81
CA SER A 148 9.90 8.09 5.36
C SER A 148 9.82 9.59 5.05
N TYR A 149 10.88 10.36 5.22
CA TYR A 149 10.92 11.77 4.82
C TYR A 149 10.89 11.88 3.29
N GLY A 150 9.77 12.38 2.74
CA GLY A 150 9.55 12.42 1.30
C GLY A 150 9.14 11.06 0.71
N ASP A 151 8.37 10.27 1.45
CA ASP A 151 7.82 8.99 1.06
C ASP A 151 6.64 9.11 0.08
N PHE A 152 6.26 7.96 -0.48
CA PHE A 152 4.97 7.74 -1.09
C PHE A 152 4.20 6.76 -0.20
N CYS A 153 3.05 7.18 0.34
CA CYS A 153 2.28 6.32 1.22
C CYS A 153 1.13 5.61 0.47
N ALA A 154 0.86 4.37 0.89
CA ALA A 154 -0.29 3.60 0.42
C ALA A 154 -1.22 3.25 1.57
N LEU A 155 -2.51 3.34 1.31
CA LEU A 155 -3.58 2.96 2.24
C LEU A 155 -4.46 1.88 1.59
N SER A 156 -4.78 0.84 2.33
CA SER A 156 -5.65 -0.25 1.87
C SER A 156 -7.13 0.13 1.84
N ASP A 157 -7.50 1.22 2.51
CA ASP A 157 -8.87 1.69 2.70
C ASP A 157 -9.02 3.14 2.26
N VAL A 158 -10.27 3.59 2.22
CA VAL A 158 -10.59 4.99 1.96
C VAL A 158 -9.88 5.89 2.97
N CYS A 159 -9.14 6.86 2.47
CA CYS A 159 -8.49 7.87 3.31
C CYS A 159 -9.55 8.79 3.91
N ASP A 160 -9.68 8.79 5.23
CA ASP A 160 -10.57 9.66 5.97
C ASP A 160 -9.92 10.99 6.37
N GLU A 161 -10.72 11.89 6.91
CA GLU A 161 -10.28 13.24 7.28
C GLU A 161 -9.16 13.22 8.32
N VAL A 162 -9.22 12.34 9.34
CA VAL A 162 -8.19 12.28 10.39
C VAL A 162 -6.87 11.79 9.82
N THR A 163 -6.90 10.78 8.96
CA THR A 163 -5.71 10.28 8.27
C THR A 163 -5.10 11.35 7.36
N ALA A 164 -5.92 12.08 6.61
CA ALA A 164 -5.45 13.18 5.77
C ALA A 164 -4.79 14.31 6.58
N LYS A 165 -5.33 14.65 7.76
CA LYS A 165 -4.72 15.63 8.69
C LYS A 165 -3.35 15.17 9.19
N LEU A 166 -3.21 13.88 9.51
CA LEU A 166 -1.93 13.28 9.91
C LEU A 166 -0.91 13.35 8.76
N ILE A 167 -1.30 12.93 7.56
CA ILE A 167 -0.46 13.00 6.36
C ILE A 167 -0.05 14.45 6.06
N ASN A 168 -0.94 15.41 6.25
CA ASN A 168 -0.67 16.82 5.95
C ASN A 168 0.43 17.42 6.83
N ARG A 169 0.66 16.88 8.03
CA ARG A 169 1.74 17.35 8.94
C ARG A 169 3.12 16.85 8.54
N GLU A 170 3.18 15.79 7.75
CA GLU A 170 4.43 15.10 7.40
C GLU A 170 4.98 15.57 6.05
N VAL A 171 6.29 15.42 5.85
CA VAL A 171 6.90 15.61 4.52
C VAL A 171 6.75 14.31 3.75
N SER A 172 5.90 14.34 2.73
CA SER A 172 5.56 13.20 1.88
C SER A 172 5.43 13.68 0.43
N ASP A 173 5.70 12.84 -0.54
CA ASP A 173 5.62 13.16 -1.97
C ASP A 173 4.26 12.84 -2.56
N GLY A 174 3.60 11.80 -2.06
CA GLY A 174 2.29 11.42 -2.56
C GLY A 174 1.61 10.32 -1.75
N ILE A 175 0.41 9.99 -2.19
CA ILE A 175 -0.45 8.97 -1.60
C ILE A 175 -1.20 8.21 -2.70
N ILE A 176 -1.38 6.91 -2.48
CA ILE A 176 -2.29 6.06 -3.24
C ILE A 176 -3.28 5.37 -2.29
N ALA A 177 -4.56 5.39 -2.65
CA ALA A 177 -5.64 4.76 -1.88
C ALA A 177 -6.78 4.35 -2.81
N PRO A 178 -7.71 3.46 -2.41
CA PRO A 178 -8.87 3.10 -3.21
C PRO A 178 -9.90 4.24 -3.30
N GLY A 179 -9.83 5.21 -2.39
CA GLY A 179 -10.71 6.36 -2.35
C GLY A 179 -10.35 7.36 -1.26
N TYR A 180 -11.06 8.46 -1.24
CA TYR A 180 -10.86 9.57 -0.30
C TYR A 180 -12.22 10.12 0.13
N THR A 181 -12.41 10.47 1.41
CA THR A 181 -13.56 11.29 1.77
C THR A 181 -13.39 12.69 1.16
N LYS A 182 -14.48 13.41 1.01
CA LYS A 182 -14.44 14.78 0.45
C LYS A 182 -13.50 15.68 1.23
N GLU A 183 -13.59 15.63 2.55
CA GLU A 183 -12.77 16.41 3.47
C GLU A 183 -11.29 16.03 3.39
N ALA A 184 -10.99 14.73 3.33
CA ALA A 184 -9.63 14.21 3.14
C ALA A 184 -9.02 14.73 1.83
N LEU A 185 -9.76 14.65 0.74
CA LEU A 185 -9.29 15.09 -0.57
C LEU A 185 -9.01 16.59 -0.60
N GLU A 186 -9.87 17.41 0.02
CA GLU A 186 -9.67 18.84 0.13
C GLU A 186 -8.40 19.21 0.92
N ILE A 187 -8.10 18.47 2.00
CA ILE A 187 -6.88 18.67 2.80
C ILE A 187 -5.66 18.32 1.96
N LEU A 188 -5.67 17.15 1.32
CA LEU A 188 -4.53 16.65 0.55
C LEU A 188 -4.25 17.49 -0.70
N LYS A 189 -5.29 17.99 -1.40
CA LYS A 189 -5.16 18.89 -2.54
C LYS A 189 -4.45 20.21 -2.19
N LYS A 190 -4.58 20.69 -0.95
CA LYS A 190 -3.91 21.92 -0.48
C LYS A 190 -2.47 21.70 -0.03
N LYS A 191 -2.09 20.45 0.26
CA LYS A 191 -0.74 20.10 0.71
C LYS A 191 0.32 20.46 -0.34
N ARG A 192 1.53 20.82 0.11
CA ARG A 192 2.65 21.27 -0.75
C ARG A 192 2.25 22.39 -1.72
N ARG A 193 1.43 23.34 -1.28
CA ARG A 193 0.93 24.44 -2.12
C ARG A 193 0.17 23.95 -3.36
N GLY A 194 -0.59 22.87 -3.22
CA GLY A 194 -1.41 22.27 -4.28
C GLY A 194 -0.67 21.30 -5.21
N THR A 195 0.58 20.94 -4.92
CA THR A 195 1.37 20.03 -5.78
C THR A 195 1.51 18.61 -5.24
N TYR A 196 0.90 18.30 -4.09
CA TYR A 196 0.94 16.97 -3.52
C TYR A 196 0.30 15.94 -4.45
N CYS A 197 0.98 14.81 -4.67
CA CYS A 197 0.47 13.78 -5.56
C CYS A 197 -0.59 12.94 -4.84
N VAL A 198 -1.81 12.90 -5.39
CA VAL A 198 -2.94 12.10 -4.88
C VAL A 198 -3.41 11.18 -5.98
N LEU A 199 -3.23 9.88 -5.79
CA LEU A 199 -3.63 8.83 -6.73
C LEU A 199 -4.79 8.01 -6.16
N GLN A 200 -5.80 7.77 -6.97
CA GLN A 200 -6.86 6.82 -6.67
C GLN A 200 -6.64 5.56 -7.50
N MET A 201 -6.63 4.41 -6.86
CA MET A 201 -6.44 3.11 -7.51
C MET A 201 -7.74 2.33 -7.57
N ASP A 202 -8.01 1.67 -8.69
CA ASP A 202 -9.11 0.70 -8.79
C ASP A 202 -8.79 -0.54 -7.92
N PRO A 203 -9.53 -0.78 -6.83
CA PRO A 203 -9.29 -1.92 -5.96
C PRO A 203 -9.60 -3.27 -6.61
N HIS A 204 -10.38 -3.27 -7.69
CA HIS A 204 -10.79 -4.49 -8.42
C HIS A 204 -9.87 -4.82 -9.59
N TYR A 205 -8.91 -3.95 -9.90
CA TYR A 205 -7.95 -4.21 -10.97
C TYR A 205 -7.13 -5.47 -10.68
N VAL A 206 -7.12 -6.36 -11.67
CA VAL A 206 -6.30 -7.58 -11.67
C VAL A 206 -5.26 -7.44 -12.77
N PRO A 207 -3.97 -7.37 -12.44
CA PRO A 207 -2.93 -7.23 -13.43
C PRO A 207 -2.72 -8.52 -14.24
N ASN A 208 -2.09 -8.37 -15.42
CA ASN A 208 -1.73 -9.50 -16.28
C ASN A 208 -0.95 -10.55 -15.48
N PRO A 209 -1.22 -11.87 -15.67
CA PRO A 209 -0.49 -12.94 -15.00
C PRO A 209 0.98 -13.06 -15.39
N VAL A 210 1.39 -12.35 -16.43
CA VAL A 210 2.77 -12.34 -16.96
C VAL A 210 3.36 -10.94 -16.79
N GLU A 211 4.58 -10.89 -16.26
CA GLU A 211 5.38 -9.67 -16.12
C GLU A 211 6.49 -9.63 -17.17
N ILE A 212 6.72 -8.46 -17.74
CA ILE A 212 7.76 -8.20 -18.72
C ILE A 212 8.68 -7.09 -18.21
N LYS A 213 9.98 -7.31 -18.33
CA LYS A 213 11.03 -6.35 -18.03
C LYS A 213 12.06 -6.30 -19.14
N GLN A 214 12.48 -5.11 -19.53
CA GLN A 214 13.55 -4.94 -20.50
C GLN A 214 14.83 -4.41 -19.85
N VAL A 215 15.95 -5.06 -20.17
CA VAL A 215 17.29 -4.65 -19.73
C VAL A 215 18.22 -4.75 -20.92
N PHE A 216 18.87 -3.67 -21.28
CA PHE A 216 19.79 -3.62 -22.42
C PHE A 216 19.18 -4.12 -23.75
N GLY A 217 17.89 -3.81 -23.98
CA GLY A 217 17.14 -4.28 -25.16
C GLY A 217 16.72 -5.74 -25.14
N ILE A 218 17.12 -6.51 -24.11
CA ILE A 218 16.71 -7.91 -23.91
C ILE A 218 15.45 -7.94 -23.05
N THR A 219 14.44 -8.66 -23.53
CA THR A 219 13.17 -8.81 -22.84
C THR A 219 13.20 -10.05 -21.94
N PHE A 220 12.91 -9.83 -20.67
CA PHE A 220 12.67 -10.87 -19.66
C PHE A 220 11.18 -11.01 -19.45
N GLN A 221 10.69 -12.25 -19.41
CA GLN A 221 9.30 -12.59 -19.15
C GLN A 221 9.21 -13.62 -18.03
N GLN A 222 8.30 -13.42 -17.10
CA GLN A 222 8.04 -14.37 -16.01
C GLN A 222 6.56 -14.33 -15.61
N GLY A 223 6.09 -15.39 -14.95
CA GLY A 223 4.81 -15.33 -14.23
C GLY A 223 4.91 -14.37 -13.05
N ARG A 224 3.80 -13.66 -12.75
CA ARG A 224 3.72 -12.87 -11.52
C ARG A 224 3.91 -13.75 -10.29
N ASN A 225 4.46 -13.15 -9.23
CA ASN A 225 4.50 -13.82 -7.94
C ASN A 225 3.08 -13.85 -7.32
N ASN A 226 2.34 -14.90 -7.64
CA ASN A 226 0.98 -15.16 -7.17
C ASN A 226 0.94 -16.03 -5.89
N CYS A 227 2.08 -16.20 -5.19
CA CYS A 227 2.11 -16.91 -3.92
C CYS A 227 1.19 -16.18 -2.91
N VAL A 228 0.13 -16.84 -2.47
CA VAL A 228 -0.80 -16.32 -1.47
C VAL A 228 -0.22 -16.56 -0.09
N ILE A 229 0.01 -15.49 0.65
CA ILE A 229 0.53 -15.53 2.02
C ILE A 229 -0.65 -15.32 2.97
N ASN A 230 -1.03 -16.37 3.66
CA ASN A 230 -2.14 -16.37 4.63
C ASN A 230 -1.85 -17.33 5.79
N GLU A 231 -2.80 -17.51 6.69
CA GLU A 231 -2.69 -18.39 7.87
C GLU A 231 -2.40 -19.84 7.52
N GLU A 232 -2.86 -20.34 6.36
CA GLU A 232 -2.66 -21.72 5.93
C GLU A 232 -1.16 -22.09 5.83
N MET A 233 -0.31 -21.12 5.48
CA MET A 233 1.15 -21.33 5.38
C MET A 233 1.82 -21.65 6.72
N PHE A 234 1.17 -21.34 7.84
CA PHE A 234 1.71 -21.49 9.19
C PHE A 234 1.13 -22.70 9.97
N LYS A 235 0.32 -23.55 9.31
CA LYS A 235 -0.29 -24.74 9.96
C LYS A 235 0.74 -25.82 10.32
N ASP A 236 1.78 -25.98 9.52
CA ASP A 236 2.85 -26.95 9.78
C ASP A 236 3.99 -26.31 10.57
N VAL A 237 3.81 -26.21 11.88
CA VAL A 237 4.80 -25.65 12.81
C VAL A 237 5.86 -26.70 13.13
N VAL A 238 7.09 -26.51 12.65
CA VAL A 238 8.22 -27.44 12.82
C VAL A 238 9.06 -27.18 14.07
N SER A 239 8.88 -26.04 14.74
CA SER A 239 9.59 -25.70 15.97
C SER A 239 9.11 -26.53 17.17
N LYS A 240 9.88 -26.53 18.29
CA LYS A 240 9.51 -27.23 19.54
C LYS A 240 8.22 -26.69 20.13
N ASN A 241 8.09 -25.37 20.20
CA ASN A 241 6.84 -24.73 20.55
C ASN A 241 5.92 -24.73 19.32
N LYS A 242 4.75 -25.31 19.45
CA LYS A 242 3.74 -25.40 18.37
C LYS A 242 2.69 -24.31 18.46
N ASP A 243 2.62 -23.59 19.58
CA ASP A 243 1.61 -22.57 19.81
C ASP A 243 2.06 -21.24 19.17
N ILE A 244 1.31 -20.78 18.19
CA ILE A 244 1.48 -19.43 17.59
C ILE A 244 0.28 -18.61 18.05
N PRO A 245 0.46 -17.62 18.94
CA PRO A 245 -0.62 -16.70 19.30
C PRO A 245 -1.10 -15.90 18.09
N GLU A 246 -2.37 -15.53 18.03
CA GLU A 246 -2.99 -14.79 16.92
C GLU A 246 -2.19 -13.53 16.53
N HIS A 247 -1.77 -12.74 17.51
CA HIS A 247 -0.96 -11.54 17.24
C HIS A 247 0.39 -11.84 16.59
N ALA A 248 1.03 -12.99 16.93
CA ALA A 248 2.27 -13.42 16.30
C ALA A 248 2.03 -13.96 14.89
N LEU A 249 0.87 -14.57 14.63
CA LEU A 249 0.49 -15.01 13.30
C LEU A 249 0.31 -13.81 12.35
N HIS A 250 -0.36 -12.75 12.79
CA HIS A 250 -0.45 -11.50 12.03
C HIS A 250 0.92 -10.89 11.75
N ASP A 251 1.84 -10.92 12.75
CA ASP A 251 3.22 -10.44 12.57
C ASP A 251 4.00 -11.26 11.54
N LEU A 252 3.82 -12.59 11.52
CA LEU A 252 4.42 -13.48 10.52
C LEU A 252 3.90 -13.21 9.11
N ILE A 253 2.59 -13.09 8.93
CA ILE A 253 1.95 -12.73 7.65
C ILE A 253 2.47 -11.37 7.17
N LEU A 254 2.46 -10.35 8.03
CA LEU A 254 2.96 -9.01 7.71
C LEU A 254 4.43 -9.07 7.28
N SER A 255 5.27 -9.84 7.98
CA SER A 255 6.70 -9.96 7.67
C SER A 255 6.93 -10.56 6.29
N MET A 256 6.22 -11.64 5.96
CA MET A 256 6.36 -12.33 4.67
C MET A 256 5.85 -11.46 3.51
N ILE A 257 4.71 -10.80 3.66
CA ILE A 257 4.18 -9.89 2.63
C ILE A 257 5.10 -8.68 2.47
N THR A 258 5.63 -8.10 3.56
CA THR A 258 6.60 -7.01 3.48
C THR A 258 7.83 -7.43 2.67
N LEU A 259 8.39 -8.61 2.93
CA LEU A 259 9.58 -9.12 2.22
C LEU A 259 9.28 -9.50 0.77
N LYS A 260 8.06 -9.94 0.44
CA LYS A 260 7.62 -10.21 -0.94
C LYS A 260 7.76 -8.96 -1.84
N TYR A 261 7.53 -7.77 -1.28
CA TYR A 261 7.63 -6.49 -1.97
C TYR A 261 8.91 -5.70 -1.64
N THR A 262 9.91 -6.38 -1.07
CA THR A 262 11.21 -5.78 -0.73
C THR A 262 12.32 -6.37 -1.59
N GLN A 263 13.15 -5.52 -2.17
CA GLN A 263 14.30 -5.95 -2.99
C GLN A 263 15.25 -6.85 -2.16
N SER A 264 15.57 -8.03 -2.67
CA SER A 264 16.51 -8.95 -2.01
C SER A 264 17.98 -8.51 -2.18
N ASN A 265 18.90 -8.91 -1.31
CA ASN A 265 18.63 -9.59 -0.06
C ASN A 265 17.91 -8.64 0.91
N SER A 266 16.99 -9.18 1.68
CA SER A 266 16.19 -8.38 2.59
C SER A 266 15.93 -9.13 3.91
N VAL A 267 15.73 -8.36 4.98
CA VAL A 267 15.33 -8.82 6.32
C VAL A 267 14.37 -7.79 6.90
N CYS A 268 13.36 -8.23 7.62
CA CYS A 268 12.53 -7.34 8.42
C CYS A 268 12.29 -7.87 9.82
N TYR A 269 12.07 -6.95 10.75
CA TYR A 269 11.62 -7.22 12.10
C TYR A 269 10.20 -6.71 12.26
N VAL A 270 9.30 -7.54 12.76
CA VAL A 270 7.90 -7.21 12.94
C VAL A 270 7.49 -7.42 14.39
N LYS A 271 6.69 -6.51 14.93
CA LYS A 271 6.12 -6.63 16.27
C LYS A 271 4.81 -5.85 16.37
N ASN A 272 3.80 -6.48 16.95
CA ASN A 272 2.48 -5.87 17.24
C ASN A 272 1.84 -5.23 15.99
N GLY A 273 1.88 -5.94 14.86
CA GLY A 273 1.29 -5.48 13.61
C GLY A 273 2.06 -4.35 12.92
N GLN A 274 3.35 -4.21 13.18
CA GLN A 274 4.20 -3.18 12.59
C GLN A 274 5.57 -3.75 12.21
N ALA A 275 6.03 -3.49 11.00
CA ALA A 275 7.42 -3.69 10.62
C ALA A 275 8.27 -2.59 11.26
N ILE A 276 9.01 -2.95 12.30
CA ILE A 276 9.82 -2.01 13.10
C ILE A 276 11.23 -1.78 12.56
N GLY A 277 11.63 -2.56 11.57
CA GLY A 277 12.90 -2.40 10.84
C GLY A 277 12.87 -3.21 9.55
N ILE A 278 13.38 -2.64 8.46
CA ILE A 278 13.44 -3.27 7.14
C ILE A 278 14.80 -2.96 6.52
N GLY A 279 15.59 -3.99 6.26
CA GLY A 279 16.80 -3.92 5.45
C GLY A 279 16.51 -4.43 4.04
N ALA A 280 16.86 -3.66 3.01
CA ALA A 280 16.51 -3.93 1.62
C ALA A 280 17.69 -3.80 0.67
N GLY A 281 17.74 -4.62 -0.39
CA GLY A 281 18.65 -4.45 -1.51
C GLY A 281 20.14 -4.64 -1.19
N GLN A 282 20.46 -5.37 -0.12
CA GLN A 282 21.84 -5.57 0.30
C GLN A 282 22.45 -6.83 -0.35
N GLN A 283 23.75 -6.83 -0.55
CA GLN A 283 24.49 -7.97 -1.09
C GLN A 283 24.60 -9.13 -0.08
N SER A 284 24.40 -8.86 1.19
CA SER A 284 24.46 -9.84 2.28
C SER A 284 23.32 -9.65 3.27
N ARG A 285 22.73 -10.77 3.76
CA ARG A 285 21.70 -10.72 4.82
C ARG A 285 22.22 -10.14 6.13
N ILE A 286 23.51 -10.33 6.42
CA ILE A 286 24.14 -9.73 7.61
C ILE A 286 24.07 -8.20 7.55
N HIS A 287 24.22 -7.62 6.36
CA HIS A 287 24.12 -6.17 6.19
C HIS A 287 22.65 -5.65 6.22
N CYS A 288 21.66 -6.55 6.08
CA CYS A 288 20.24 -6.18 6.22
C CYS A 288 19.82 -6.09 7.69
N THR A 289 20.46 -6.86 8.57
CA THR A 289 20.17 -6.91 10.02
C THR A 289 20.96 -5.86 10.79
#